data_d08578c7cd8612476fba9b0d73601665
#
_entry.id   d08578c7cd8612476fba9b0d73601665
#
_cell.length_a   1.000
_cell.length_b   1.000
_cell.length_c   1.000
_cell.angle_alpha   90.00
_cell.angle_beta   90.00
_cell.angle_gamma   90.00
#
_symmetry.space_group_name_H-M   'P 1'
#
loop_
_entity.id
_entity.type
_entity.pdbx_description
1 polymer ?
#
loop_
_entity_poly.entity_id
_entity_poly.type
_entity_poly.pdbx_seq_one_letter_code
_entity_poly.pdbx_strand_id
1 'polypeptide(L)'
;IPVASGRVQVFGETYRRNQHRVGYVPQRESVDWDFPVNALDVVTMGLYRRVGWCFPVRRKHREIAMDALRRVGIGDLAHQQISQLSGGQQQRTFLARALVQDADLYLMDEPFAAVDAATETAIVELLREMKKVGKTAVVIHHDLQTVAQYFDYVILLNMRVIAAGPTAHVFTEENLRKTYGGRLTLLEEATEAM
;
A
#
# COMPACT_ATOMS: atom_id res chain seq x y z
N ILE A 1 -8.17 15.71 -3.84
CA ILE A 1 -9.50 15.92 -4.46
C ILE A 1 -10.42 16.45 -3.37
N PRO A 2 -11.13 17.58 -3.58
CA PRO A 2 -12.10 18.07 -2.62
C PRO A 2 -13.27 17.09 -2.51
N VAL A 3 -13.79 16.91 -1.30
CA VAL A 3 -15.01 16.11 -1.07
C VAL A 3 -16.20 16.87 -1.66
N ALA A 4 -16.94 16.22 -2.56
CA ALA A 4 -18.11 16.84 -3.21
C ALA A 4 -19.26 17.04 -2.21
N SER A 5 -19.44 16.09 -1.28
CA SER A 5 -20.41 16.15 -0.19
C SER A 5 -20.02 15.20 0.93
N GLY A 6 -20.57 15.41 2.12
CA GLY A 6 -20.30 14.55 3.28
C GLY A 6 -19.11 15.01 4.13
N ARG A 7 -18.67 14.14 5.05
CA ARG A 7 -17.58 14.39 5.98
C ARG A 7 -16.61 13.20 5.98
N VAL A 8 -15.31 13.51 5.92
CA VAL A 8 -14.23 12.52 6.11
C VAL A 8 -13.55 12.79 7.44
N GLN A 9 -13.48 11.77 8.27
CA GLN A 9 -12.77 11.80 9.55
C GLN A 9 -11.77 10.65 9.61
N VAL A 10 -10.60 10.92 10.16
CA VAL A 10 -9.54 9.95 10.43
C VAL A 10 -9.21 10.04 11.91
N PHE A 11 -9.35 8.95 12.65
CA PHE A 11 -9.21 8.92 14.11
C PHE A 11 -10.12 9.94 14.83
N GLY A 12 -11.37 10.07 14.36
CA GLY A 12 -12.38 10.97 14.95
C GLY A 12 -12.24 12.44 14.61
N GLU A 13 -11.21 12.83 13.87
CA GLU A 13 -10.94 14.22 13.49
C GLU A 13 -10.78 14.41 11.99
N THR A 14 -10.67 15.68 11.53
CA THR A 14 -10.38 15.99 10.13
C THR A 14 -9.02 15.44 9.71
N TYR A 15 -8.88 14.97 8.46
CA TYR A 15 -7.62 14.45 7.91
C TYR A 15 -6.43 15.40 8.14
N ARG A 16 -6.63 16.72 8.01
CA ARG A 16 -5.56 17.72 8.19
C ARG A 16 -4.87 17.64 9.56
N ARG A 17 -5.61 17.32 10.62
CA ARG A 17 -5.05 17.16 11.97
C ARG A 17 -4.27 15.87 12.13
N ASN A 18 -4.71 14.80 11.47
CA ASN A 18 -4.16 13.46 11.60
C ASN A 18 -3.32 13.00 10.38
N GLN A 19 -3.02 13.89 9.43
CA GLN A 19 -2.24 13.53 8.24
C GLN A 19 -0.84 12.98 8.57
N HIS A 20 -0.29 13.28 9.75
CA HIS A 20 1.00 12.74 10.22
C HIS A 20 0.91 11.28 10.64
N ARG A 21 -0.29 10.80 10.91
CA ARG A 21 -0.59 9.41 11.29
C ARG A 21 -0.99 8.54 10.09
N VAL A 22 -0.98 9.13 8.89
CA VAL A 22 -1.37 8.43 7.66
C VAL A 22 -0.16 8.33 6.73
N GLY A 23 0.22 7.10 6.39
CA GLY A 23 1.17 6.76 5.34
C GLY A 23 0.43 6.49 4.03
N TYR A 24 1.06 6.80 2.89
CA TYR A 24 0.48 6.53 1.58
C TYR A 24 1.49 5.85 0.66
N VAL A 25 1.05 4.74 0.08
CA VAL A 25 1.74 4.02 -0.99
C VAL A 25 0.93 4.22 -2.27
N PRO A 26 1.41 5.01 -3.23
CA PRO A 26 0.70 5.26 -4.48
C PRO A 26 0.76 4.05 -5.40
N GLN A 27 -0.17 3.99 -6.35
CA GLN A 27 -0.09 3.09 -7.48
C GLN A 27 1.17 3.38 -8.29
N ARG A 28 1.88 2.32 -8.71
CA ARG A 28 3.16 2.42 -9.40
C ARG A 28 3.10 3.32 -10.65
N GLU A 29 2.04 3.21 -11.43
CA GLU A 29 1.85 3.96 -12.69
C GLU A 29 1.67 5.46 -12.48
N SER A 30 1.35 5.90 -11.26
CA SER A 30 1.18 7.32 -10.92
C SER A 30 2.49 8.03 -10.54
N VAL A 31 3.62 7.31 -10.53
CA VAL A 31 4.92 7.83 -10.08
C VAL A 31 5.81 8.11 -11.28
N ASP A 32 6.48 9.25 -11.27
CA ASP A 32 7.57 9.58 -12.21
C ASP A 32 8.83 8.81 -11.80
N TRP A 33 9.16 7.76 -12.54
CA TRP A 33 10.32 6.90 -12.29
C TRP A 33 11.60 7.41 -12.90
N ASP A 34 11.55 8.40 -13.79
CA ASP A 34 12.74 8.96 -14.47
C ASP A 34 13.45 10.02 -13.61
N PHE A 35 12.93 10.29 -12.42
CA PHE A 35 13.56 11.22 -11.50
C PHE A 35 14.93 10.69 -11.02
N PRO A 36 16.03 11.50 -11.09
CA PRO A 36 17.40 11.03 -10.87
C PRO A 36 17.74 10.89 -9.38
N VAL A 37 17.07 9.97 -8.68
CA VAL A 37 17.30 9.62 -7.28
C VAL A 37 17.53 8.13 -7.13
N ASN A 38 18.24 7.73 -6.07
CA ASN A 38 18.41 6.32 -5.71
C ASN A 38 17.33 5.86 -4.70
N ALA A 39 17.25 4.55 -4.48
CA ALA A 39 16.26 3.97 -3.56
C ALA A 39 16.38 4.53 -2.14
N LEU A 40 17.61 4.71 -1.62
CA LEU A 40 17.84 5.26 -0.29
C LEU A 40 17.34 6.71 -0.16
N ASP A 41 17.54 7.52 -1.20
CA ASP A 41 17.05 8.90 -1.21
C ASP A 41 15.51 8.93 -1.19
N VAL A 42 14.84 8.08 -1.99
CA VAL A 42 13.37 7.95 -2.00
C VAL A 42 12.85 7.59 -0.62
N VAL A 43 13.46 6.60 0.04
CA VAL A 43 13.04 6.19 1.39
C VAL A 43 13.32 7.28 2.42
N THR A 44 14.46 7.95 2.31
CA THR A 44 14.83 9.07 3.20
C THR A 44 13.84 10.23 3.10
N MET A 45 13.28 10.49 1.90
CA MET A 45 12.20 11.49 1.73
C MET A 45 10.97 11.16 2.60
N GLY A 46 10.71 9.88 2.93
CA GLY A 46 9.65 9.50 3.87
C GLY A 46 9.84 10.07 5.28
N LEU A 47 11.05 10.43 5.65
CA LEU A 47 11.39 10.99 6.96
C LEU A 47 11.24 12.53 7.04
N TYR A 48 10.75 13.20 5.98
CA TYR A 48 10.73 14.67 5.90
C TYR A 48 10.11 15.35 7.13
N ARG A 49 9.09 14.73 7.74
CA ARG A 49 8.44 15.26 8.96
C ARG A 49 9.31 15.14 10.21
N ARG A 50 10.11 14.06 10.30
CA ARG A 50 11.06 13.85 11.42
C ARG A 50 12.31 14.70 11.27
N VAL A 51 12.73 14.95 10.02
CA VAL A 51 13.89 15.79 9.71
C VAL A 51 13.55 17.27 9.88
N GLY A 52 12.34 17.68 9.43
CA GLY A 52 11.94 19.08 9.36
C GLY A 52 12.40 19.76 8.06
N TRP A 53 11.67 20.79 7.65
CA TRP A 53 11.85 21.48 6.37
C TRP A 53 13.25 22.11 6.19
N CYS A 54 13.80 22.66 7.26
CA CYS A 54 15.06 23.43 7.21
C CYS A 54 16.29 22.66 7.71
N PHE A 55 16.17 21.37 8.01
CA PHE A 55 17.29 20.62 8.56
C PHE A 55 17.87 19.64 7.56
N PRO A 56 19.21 19.49 7.51
CA PRO A 56 19.86 18.54 6.64
C PRO A 56 19.58 17.09 7.08
N VAL A 57 19.51 16.20 6.11
CA VAL A 57 19.47 14.76 6.36
C VAL A 57 20.79 14.33 7.02
N ARG A 58 20.69 13.79 8.24
CA ARG A 58 21.83 13.31 9.02
C ARG A 58 22.03 11.81 8.82
N ARG A 59 23.20 11.30 9.21
CA ARG A 59 23.55 9.87 9.13
C ARG A 59 22.47 8.98 9.75
N LYS A 60 21.95 9.31 10.93
CA LYS A 60 20.86 8.58 11.59
C LYS A 60 19.62 8.38 10.71
N HIS A 61 19.27 9.37 9.87
CA HIS A 61 18.10 9.28 8.99
C HIS A 61 18.36 8.30 7.83
N ARG A 62 19.58 8.28 7.30
CA ARG A 62 19.98 7.30 6.29
C ARG A 62 20.04 5.89 6.85
N GLU A 63 20.47 5.71 8.09
CA GLU A 63 20.46 4.42 8.78
C GLU A 63 19.02 3.88 8.93
N ILE A 64 18.07 4.72 9.35
CA ILE A 64 16.63 4.35 9.41
C ILE A 64 16.10 3.94 8.03
N ALA A 65 16.43 4.72 6.99
CA ALA A 65 16.02 4.42 5.63
C ALA A 65 16.65 3.13 5.10
N MET A 66 17.93 2.88 5.40
CA MET A 66 18.63 1.65 5.06
C MET A 66 18.01 0.43 5.74
N ASP A 67 17.66 0.54 7.02
CA ASP A 67 17.00 -0.54 7.75
C ASP A 67 15.62 -0.85 7.17
N ALA A 68 14.86 0.16 6.74
CA ALA A 68 13.60 -0.05 6.05
C ALA A 68 13.78 -0.78 4.71
N LEU A 69 14.80 -0.43 3.91
CA LEU A 69 15.15 -1.13 2.67
C LEU A 69 15.53 -2.59 2.91
N ARG A 70 16.27 -2.87 3.98
CA ARG A 70 16.61 -4.26 4.38
C ARG A 70 15.37 -5.05 4.76
N ARG A 71 14.45 -4.46 5.51
CA ARG A 71 13.18 -5.09 5.91
C ARG A 71 12.32 -5.51 4.72
N VAL A 72 12.34 -4.75 3.64
CA VAL A 72 11.63 -5.08 2.39
C VAL A 72 12.50 -5.90 1.41
N GLY A 73 13.68 -6.35 1.82
CA GLY A 73 14.55 -7.26 1.06
C GLY A 73 15.28 -6.65 -0.13
N ILE A 74 15.52 -5.31 -0.13
CA ILE A 74 16.25 -4.61 -1.20
C ILE A 74 17.37 -3.70 -0.67
N GLY A 75 17.94 -4.04 0.50
CA GLY A 75 19.02 -3.26 1.10
C GLY A 75 20.26 -3.12 0.19
N ASP A 76 20.59 -4.15 -0.56
CA ASP A 76 21.74 -4.16 -1.48
C ASP A 76 21.55 -3.22 -2.68
N LEU A 77 20.31 -2.83 -2.98
CA LEU A 77 19.95 -1.93 -4.07
C LEU A 77 19.80 -0.47 -3.62
N ALA A 78 20.14 -0.15 -2.37
CA ALA A 78 19.94 1.17 -1.77
C ALA A 78 20.50 2.33 -2.60
N HIS A 79 21.63 2.14 -3.26
CA HIS A 79 22.34 3.15 -4.05
C HIS A 79 22.01 3.08 -5.54
N GLN A 80 21.18 2.13 -5.98
CA GLN A 80 20.76 2.02 -7.37
C GLN A 80 19.70 3.08 -7.69
N GLN A 81 19.77 3.67 -8.89
CA GLN A 81 18.78 4.62 -9.37
C GLN A 81 17.40 3.96 -9.44
N ILE A 82 16.36 4.70 -9.05
CA ILE A 82 14.99 4.17 -8.99
C ILE A 82 14.48 3.70 -10.36
N SER A 83 14.90 4.37 -11.45
CA SER A 83 14.57 4.00 -12.83
C SER A 83 15.17 2.66 -13.28
N GLN A 84 16.26 2.21 -12.64
CA GLN A 84 16.95 0.96 -12.96
C GLN A 84 16.43 -0.24 -12.18
N LEU A 85 15.53 0.00 -11.22
CA LEU A 85 14.92 -1.05 -10.44
C LEU A 85 13.78 -1.73 -11.20
N SER A 86 13.60 -3.05 -10.98
CA SER A 86 12.43 -3.76 -11.47
C SER A 86 11.13 -3.21 -10.82
N GLY A 87 9.97 -3.48 -11.43
CA GLY A 87 8.69 -3.04 -10.89
C GLY A 87 8.45 -3.47 -9.45
N GLY A 88 8.76 -4.72 -9.09
CA GLY A 88 8.65 -5.19 -7.71
C GLY A 88 9.65 -4.52 -6.77
N GLN A 89 10.87 -4.20 -7.22
CA GLN A 89 11.87 -3.47 -6.42
C GLN A 89 11.45 -2.01 -6.20
N GLN A 90 10.88 -1.35 -7.22
CA GLN A 90 10.29 -0.03 -7.11
C GLN A 90 9.15 -0.02 -6.08
N GLN A 91 8.25 -1.00 -6.16
CA GLN A 91 7.14 -1.15 -5.21
C GLN A 91 7.63 -1.32 -3.77
N ARG A 92 8.64 -2.20 -3.56
CA ARG A 92 9.27 -2.37 -2.24
C ARG A 92 9.95 -1.09 -1.74
N THR A 93 10.53 -0.28 -2.62
CA THR A 93 11.11 1.03 -2.25
C THR A 93 10.03 1.97 -1.71
N PHE A 94 8.85 2.02 -2.33
CA PHE A 94 7.75 2.87 -1.87
C PHE A 94 7.11 2.34 -0.57
N LEU A 95 7.08 1.03 -0.39
CA LEU A 95 6.70 0.43 0.89
C LEU A 95 7.68 0.82 2.00
N ALA A 96 9.00 0.71 1.76
CA ALA A 96 10.02 1.16 2.71
C ALA A 96 9.87 2.65 3.04
N ARG A 97 9.59 3.49 2.03
CA ARG A 97 9.30 4.92 2.22
C ARG A 97 8.08 5.16 3.11
N ALA A 98 7.03 4.36 2.98
CA ALA A 98 5.87 4.46 3.87
C ALA A 98 6.20 3.99 5.29
N LEU A 99 6.95 2.90 5.45
CA LEU A 99 7.34 2.36 6.75
C LEU A 99 8.12 3.35 7.61
N VAL A 100 9.07 4.11 7.05
CA VAL A 100 9.86 5.08 7.81
C VAL A 100 9.04 6.25 8.34
N GLN A 101 7.82 6.47 7.81
CA GLN A 101 6.89 7.47 8.33
C GLN A 101 6.33 7.06 9.70
N ASP A 102 6.32 5.75 10.00
CA ASP A 102 5.80 5.16 11.24
C ASP A 102 4.37 5.61 11.55
N ALA A 103 3.52 5.58 10.52
CA ALA A 103 2.12 5.96 10.61
C ALA A 103 1.29 4.92 11.36
N ASP A 104 0.09 5.30 11.80
CA ASP A 104 -0.88 4.38 12.42
C ASP A 104 -1.83 3.76 11.37
N LEU A 105 -2.08 4.49 10.28
CA LEU A 105 -2.91 4.08 9.16
C LEU A 105 -2.12 4.17 7.86
N TYR A 106 -2.12 3.10 7.07
CA TYR A 106 -1.52 3.07 5.75
C TYR A 106 -2.60 2.91 4.68
N LEU A 107 -2.60 3.81 3.72
CA LEU A 107 -3.43 3.73 2.51
C LEU A 107 -2.54 3.23 1.38
N MET A 108 -2.89 2.12 0.77
CA MET A 108 -2.09 1.49 -0.27
C MET A 108 -2.95 1.28 -1.52
N ASP A 109 -2.47 1.80 -2.64
CA ASP A 109 -3.16 1.70 -3.92
C ASP A 109 -2.49 0.61 -4.76
N GLU A 110 -3.16 -0.52 -4.91
CA GLU A 110 -2.72 -1.71 -5.64
C GLU A 110 -1.26 -2.14 -5.34
N PRO A 111 -0.88 -2.37 -4.07
CA PRO A 111 0.51 -2.67 -3.70
C PRO A 111 1.01 -4.01 -4.26
N PHE A 112 0.12 -4.86 -4.75
CA PHE A 112 0.42 -6.18 -5.34
C PHE A 112 0.42 -6.15 -6.87
N ALA A 113 0.13 -5.02 -7.52
CA ALA A 113 0.06 -4.94 -8.97
C ALA A 113 1.43 -5.17 -9.62
N ALA A 114 1.48 -6.04 -10.62
CA ALA A 114 2.68 -6.32 -11.43
C ALA A 114 3.94 -6.70 -10.62
N VAL A 115 3.76 -7.40 -9.49
CA VAL A 115 4.85 -7.95 -8.69
C VAL A 115 4.95 -9.46 -8.85
N ASP A 116 6.13 -10.02 -8.67
CA ASP A 116 6.34 -11.47 -8.63
C ASP A 116 5.86 -12.06 -7.30
N ALA A 117 5.66 -13.39 -7.25
CA ALA A 117 5.17 -14.11 -6.07
C ALA A 117 6.07 -13.91 -4.83
N ALA A 118 7.38 -13.76 -5.00
CA ALA A 118 8.29 -13.52 -3.89
C ALA A 118 8.09 -12.12 -3.30
N THR A 119 7.89 -11.12 -4.16
CA THR A 119 7.55 -9.75 -3.74
C THR A 119 6.20 -9.70 -3.06
N GLU A 120 5.18 -10.38 -3.61
CA GLU A 120 3.85 -10.47 -3.01
C GLU A 120 3.91 -11.07 -1.60
N THR A 121 4.60 -12.20 -1.43
CA THR A 121 4.82 -12.82 -0.12
C THR A 121 5.47 -11.84 0.87
N ALA A 122 6.51 -11.13 0.46
CA ALA A 122 7.20 -10.16 1.31
C ALA A 122 6.27 -9.00 1.73
N ILE A 123 5.40 -8.52 0.84
CA ILE A 123 4.41 -7.49 1.15
C ILE A 123 3.38 -8.01 2.17
N VAL A 124 2.87 -9.22 1.98
CA VAL A 124 1.91 -9.85 2.91
C VAL A 124 2.51 -10.03 4.30
N GLU A 125 3.74 -10.52 4.39
CA GLU A 125 4.46 -10.65 5.66
C GLU A 125 4.62 -9.31 6.37
N LEU A 126 5.00 -8.27 5.62
CA LEU A 126 5.10 -6.92 6.13
C LEU A 126 3.77 -6.39 6.69
N LEU A 127 2.66 -6.59 5.97
CA LEU A 127 1.32 -6.21 6.44
C LEU A 127 0.94 -6.95 7.72
N ARG A 128 1.29 -8.24 7.83
CA ARG A 128 1.08 -9.03 9.05
C ARG A 128 1.91 -8.52 10.24
N GLU A 129 3.16 -8.13 10.01
CA GLU A 129 4.00 -7.49 11.04
C GLU A 129 3.39 -6.16 11.51
N MET A 130 2.95 -5.32 10.59
CA MET A 130 2.30 -4.05 10.90
C MET A 130 1.03 -4.27 11.75
N LYS A 131 0.22 -5.26 11.42
CA LYS A 131 -0.97 -5.65 12.20
C LYS A 131 -0.59 -6.06 13.63
N LYS A 132 0.47 -6.86 13.83
CA LYS A 132 0.94 -7.30 15.16
C LYS A 132 1.30 -6.13 16.08
N VAL A 133 1.77 -5.02 15.52
CA VAL A 133 2.10 -3.80 16.28
C VAL A 133 0.97 -2.78 16.30
N GLY A 134 -0.27 -3.21 15.98
CA GLY A 134 -1.48 -2.39 16.10
C GLY A 134 -1.69 -1.35 15.00
N LYS A 135 -0.99 -1.47 13.87
CA LYS A 135 -1.18 -0.59 12.72
C LYS A 135 -2.31 -1.10 11.82
N THR A 136 -2.95 -0.19 11.10
CA THR A 136 -4.03 -0.50 10.15
C THR A 136 -3.56 -0.23 8.72
N ALA A 137 -3.84 -1.16 7.81
CA ALA A 137 -3.67 -0.96 6.37
C ALA A 137 -5.03 -1.02 5.66
N VAL A 138 -5.31 -0.03 4.82
CA VAL A 138 -6.43 -0.02 3.87
C VAL A 138 -5.81 -0.14 2.49
N VAL A 139 -6.17 -1.23 1.80
CA VAL A 139 -5.55 -1.63 0.54
C VAL A 139 -6.62 -1.66 -0.54
N ILE A 140 -6.39 -0.97 -1.66
CA ILE A 140 -7.16 -1.18 -2.88
C ILE A 140 -6.58 -2.43 -3.56
N HIS A 141 -7.45 -3.39 -3.83
CA HIS A 141 -7.06 -4.71 -4.35
C HIS A 141 -8.10 -5.21 -5.34
N HIS A 142 -7.67 -5.83 -6.42
CA HIS A 142 -8.56 -6.29 -7.48
C HIS A 142 -8.52 -7.81 -7.70
N ASP A 143 -7.54 -8.51 -7.13
CA ASP A 143 -7.47 -9.97 -7.20
C ASP A 143 -8.35 -10.61 -6.13
N LEU A 144 -9.51 -11.13 -6.57
CA LEU A 144 -10.51 -11.73 -5.68
C LEU A 144 -10.03 -13.04 -5.05
N GLN A 145 -9.07 -13.75 -5.65
CA GLN A 145 -8.62 -15.06 -5.17
C GLN A 145 -7.84 -14.94 -3.85
N THR A 146 -7.13 -13.84 -3.67
CA THR A 146 -6.25 -13.61 -2.51
C THR A 146 -6.93 -12.84 -1.36
N VAL A 147 -8.10 -12.22 -1.61
CA VAL A 147 -8.79 -11.37 -0.61
C VAL A 147 -9.03 -12.09 0.72
N ALA A 148 -9.59 -13.30 0.67
CA ALA A 148 -9.93 -14.05 1.89
C ALA A 148 -8.70 -14.46 2.71
N GLN A 149 -7.54 -14.59 2.06
CA GLN A 149 -6.30 -14.98 2.69
C GLN A 149 -5.53 -13.79 3.28
N TYR A 150 -5.66 -12.60 2.69
CA TYR A 150 -4.83 -11.45 3.04
C TYR A 150 -5.51 -10.46 3.96
N PHE A 151 -6.85 -10.34 3.89
CA PHE A 151 -7.56 -9.25 4.55
C PHE A 151 -8.61 -9.75 5.56
N ASP A 152 -8.63 -9.10 6.73
CA ASP A 152 -9.60 -9.39 7.79
C ASP A 152 -10.97 -8.75 7.52
N TYR A 153 -10.97 -7.59 6.83
CA TYR A 153 -12.14 -6.79 6.50
C TYR A 153 -12.13 -6.43 5.04
N VAL A 154 -13.32 -6.37 4.43
CA VAL A 154 -13.49 -5.91 3.05
C VAL A 154 -14.56 -4.82 2.97
N ILE A 155 -14.41 -3.94 2.00
CA ILE A 155 -15.40 -2.97 1.57
C ILE A 155 -15.61 -3.20 0.08
N LEU A 156 -16.78 -3.65 -0.31
CA LEU A 156 -17.16 -3.89 -1.70
C LEU A 156 -17.83 -2.63 -2.26
N LEU A 157 -17.25 -2.08 -3.34
CA LEU A 157 -17.63 -0.82 -3.94
C LEU A 157 -18.08 -1.02 -5.40
N ASN A 158 -19.27 -0.50 -5.70
CA ASN A 158 -19.74 -0.28 -7.09
C ASN A 158 -20.56 0.99 -7.12
N MET A 159 -19.94 2.14 -7.44
CA MET A 159 -20.50 3.50 -7.35
C MET A 159 -20.99 3.87 -5.93
N ARG A 160 -21.35 2.88 -5.14
CA ARG A 160 -21.75 2.97 -3.73
C ARG A 160 -21.17 1.79 -2.97
N VAL A 161 -21.16 1.88 -1.64
CA VAL A 161 -20.83 0.74 -0.79
C VAL A 161 -21.93 -0.31 -0.92
N ILE A 162 -21.58 -1.50 -1.43
CA ILE A 162 -22.49 -2.64 -1.53
C ILE A 162 -22.52 -3.39 -0.20
N ALA A 163 -21.35 -3.67 0.38
CA ALA A 163 -21.20 -4.31 1.67
C ALA A 163 -19.87 -3.91 2.31
N ALA A 164 -19.80 -3.90 3.63
CA ALA A 164 -18.59 -3.65 4.40
C ALA A 164 -18.62 -4.45 5.70
N GLY A 165 -17.49 -5.08 6.08
CA GLY A 165 -17.40 -5.86 7.32
C GLY A 165 -16.29 -6.92 7.28
N PRO A 166 -16.30 -7.86 8.26
CA PRO A 166 -15.38 -8.98 8.29
C PRO A 166 -15.44 -9.78 6.99
N THR A 167 -14.27 -10.13 6.45
CA THR A 167 -14.16 -10.83 5.17
C THR A 167 -15.01 -12.11 5.13
N ALA A 168 -14.98 -12.91 6.18
CA ALA A 168 -15.75 -14.15 6.28
C ALA A 168 -17.28 -13.97 6.14
N HIS A 169 -17.81 -12.77 6.44
CA HIS A 169 -19.25 -12.50 6.38
C HIS A 169 -19.66 -11.72 5.14
N VAL A 170 -18.78 -10.89 4.62
CA VAL A 170 -19.07 -9.94 3.53
C VAL A 170 -18.64 -10.47 2.17
N PHE A 171 -17.55 -11.23 2.13
CA PHE A 171 -17.00 -11.76 0.89
C PHE A 171 -17.77 -13.00 0.43
N THR A 172 -19.00 -12.79 -0.03
CA THR A 172 -19.95 -13.83 -0.48
C THR A 172 -20.23 -13.69 -1.97
N GLU A 173 -20.59 -14.80 -2.62
CA GLU A 173 -20.95 -14.80 -4.02
C GLU A 173 -22.06 -13.79 -4.35
N GLU A 174 -23.07 -13.69 -3.49
CA GLU A 174 -24.16 -12.71 -3.65
C GLU A 174 -23.66 -11.27 -3.69
N ASN A 175 -22.79 -10.89 -2.74
CA ASN A 175 -22.24 -9.54 -2.67
C ASN A 175 -21.27 -9.27 -3.82
N LEU A 176 -20.49 -10.26 -4.22
CA LEU A 176 -19.60 -10.17 -5.40
C LEU A 176 -20.41 -9.98 -6.67
N ARG A 177 -21.50 -10.73 -6.89
CA ARG A 177 -22.41 -10.53 -8.03
C ARG A 177 -23.02 -9.13 -8.04
N LYS A 178 -23.43 -8.59 -6.90
CA LYS A 178 -23.94 -7.21 -6.78
C LYS A 178 -22.86 -6.16 -7.11
N THR A 179 -21.60 -6.45 -6.79
CA THR A 179 -20.47 -5.54 -6.97
C THR A 179 -19.97 -5.54 -8.41
N TYR A 180 -19.75 -6.71 -8.99
CA TYR A 180 -19.10 -6.89 -10.29
C TYR A 180 -20.07 -7.22 -11.43
N GLY A 181 -21.33 -7.60 -11.14
CA GLY A 181 -22.33 -7.97 -12.11
C GLY A 181 -21.93 -9.19 -12.92
N GLY A 182 -22.31 -9.25 -14.19
CA GLY A 182 -21.99 -10.35 -15.10
C GLY A 182 -20.51 -10.51 -15.50
N ARG A 183 -19.62 -9.64 -15.00
CA ARG A 183 -18.17 -9.81 -15.20
C ARG A 183 -17.57 -10.95 -14.38
N LEU A 184 -18.21 -11.38 -13.30
CA LEU A 184 -17.78 -12.54 -12.50
C LEU A 184 -17.91 -13.84 -13.27
N THR A 185 -18.98 -14.03 -14.03
CA THR A 185 -19.19 -15.21 -14.87
C THR A 185 -18.09 -15.38 -15.92
N LEU A 186 -17.59 -14.29 -16.49
CA LEU A 186 -16.48 -14.33 -17.46
C LEU A 186 -15.13 -14.69 -16.82
N LEU A 187 -14.94 -14.39 -15.54
CA LEU A 187 -13.73 -14.77 -14.78
C LEU A 187 -13.77 -16.26 -14.36
N GLU A 188 -14.94 -16.77 -13.99
CA GLU A 188 -15.16 -18.18 -13.68
C GLU A 188 -15.00 -19.06 -14.93
N GLU A 189 -15.60 -18.68 -16.05
CA GLU A 189 -15.47 -19.37 -17.34
C GLU A 189 -14.01 -19.38 -17.87
N ALA A 190 -13.24 -18.29 -17.62
CA ALA A 190 -11.83 -18.25 -18.01
C ALA A 190 -10.94 -19.13 -17.12
N THR A 191 -11.34 -19.36 -15.87
CA THR A 191 -10.59 -20.21 -14.92
C THR A 191 -10.91 -21.70 -15.12
N GLU A 192 -12.12 -22.04 -15.56
CA GLU A 192 -12.49 -23.42 -15.90
C GLU A 192 -11.98 -23.88 -17.28
N ALA A 193 -11.56 -22.94 -18.14
CA ALA A 193 -11.05 -23.23 -19.49
C ALA A 193 -9.51 -23.38 -19.55
N MET A 194 -8.78 -23.25 -18.46
CA MET A 194 -7.34 -23.49 -18.33
C MET A 194 -7.03 -24.77 -17.58
#